data_daa57332faf96715894ff1602d9f29fa
#
_entry.id   daa57332faf96715894ff1602d9f29fa
#
_cell.length_a   1.000
_cell.length_b   1.000
_cell.length_c   1.000
_cell.angle_alpha   90.00
_cell.angle_beta   90.00
_cell.angle_gamma   90.00
#
_symmetry.space_group_name_H-M   'P 1'
#
loop_
_entity.id
_entity.type
_entity.pdbx_description
1 polymer ?
#
loop_
_entity_poly.entity_id
_entity_poly.type
_entity_poly.pdbx_seq_one_letter_code
_entity_poly.pdbx_strand_id
1 'polypeptide(L)'
;MSSSRTKRMTIGDFLLRRMAEAGIGHVFGVPGDYNLELLQQMHDGGAVEWVGNCNELNAAYAADGYARLKGMGAFLVTNAVGAMSAINGVAGCYAEHVPVIAVCGSIPLRSIERNLGMHHTMADGTWDRFLSAFAQVTVAQVRLTPRNAAMEIDRLILTAWREKLPVYMEVPSDIAYLEIEVPAEPLVLEQPPSDPERLRSCVAAVASFLSEAKSAAILVDLDVNRFGVAAEVMELAEKLGLPIATCSTAKAVITETLPNYVGIYNGKASAPETIEAVEGSERLLTIGYRPIEVTTGDFSAKLPPETIHLRSHSADVGVANFQAVNLKDVLRGVIDAVSPAAEHTIRKPAAPKPPAVDGSAKLTQMAYWKAVQEYVKPGDVLLVDNGTSYALFGIDLPQGCTFVGSVNWGSIGFSVGALLGTLTAAPERRHLLFVGDGSFQEAAQELSTIMRHDHKPVVLLINNGGYTIERGYLGRDERYNDIATWAYAELPKVLCPNTTARSFVVKTPDDLQKAMSAPNDKMIFIEAVMDPHDIPAPIAASSNHGADIDYGPRGPHHRDGAQLL
;
A
#
# COMPACT_ATOMS: atom_id res chain seq x y z
N MET A 1 35.80 21.57 9.27
CA MET A 1 35.24 20.24 9.48
C MET A 1 34.90 20.12 10.96
N SER A 2 33.61 20.22 11.33
CA SER A 2 33.19 19.99 12.73
C SER A 2 33.44 18.51 13.02
N SER A 3 34.20 18.17 14.06
CA SER A 3 34.34 16.79 14.52
C SER A 3 32.94 16.33 14.95
N SER A 4 32.30 15.47 14.17
CA SER A 4 31.05 14.85 14.60
C SER A 4 31.30 14.17 15.93
N ARG A 5 30.52 14.52 16.97
CA ARG A 5 30.59 13.84 18.26
C ARG A 5 30.21 12.37 18.07
N THR A 6 31.05 11.48 18.55
CA THR A 6 30.74 10.05 18.61
C THR A 6 30.41 9.64 20.04
N LYS A 7 29.69 8.54 20.19
CA LYS A 7 29.45 7.85 21.46
C LYS A 7 29.60 6.35 21.26
N ARG A 8 29.83 5.62 22.32
CA ARG A 8 29.85 4.14 22.30
C ARG A 8 28.43 3.60 22.55
N MET A 9 28.04 2.64 21.78
CA MET A 9 26.73 1.99 21.86
C MET A 9 26.80 0.61 21.20
N THR A 10 25.97 -0.35 21.63
CA THR A 10 25.88 -1.63 20.91
C THR A 10 25.29 -1.42 19.52
N ILE A 11 25.61 -2.33 18.60
CA ILE A 11 25.07 -2.26 17.22
C ILE A 11 23.54 -2.35 17.24
N GLY A 12 22.97 -3.24 18.08
CA GLY A 12 21.53 -3.37 18.19
C GLY A 12 20.86 -2.12 18.75
N ASP A 13 21.35 -1.57 19.87
CA ASP A 13 20.80 -0.33 20.42
C ASP A 13 20.90 0.85 19.43
N PHE A 14 21.97 0.90 18.66
CA PHE A 14 22.11 1.93 17.62
C PHE A 14 21.08 1.77 16.52
N LEU A 15 20.84 0.55 16.04
CA LEU A 15 19.80 0.27 15.05
C LEU A 15 18.42 0.67 15.59
N LEU A 16 18.06 0.24 16.80
CA LEU A 16 16.77 0.56 17.43
C LEU A 16 16.59 2.06 17.64
N ARG A 17 17.65 2.75 18.09
CA ARG A 17 17.66 4.22 18.20
C ARG A 17 17.39 4.88 16.84
N ARG A 18 18.07 4.46 15.76
CA ARG A 18 17.90 5.02 14.41
C ARG A 18 16.50 4.77 13.85
N MET A 19 15.91 3.60 14.14
CA MET A 19 14.50 3.32 13.81
C MET A 19 13.56 4.29 14.53
N ALA A 20 13.74 4.50 15.83
CA ALA A 20 12.94 5.45 16.59
C ALA A 20 13.08 6.88 16.07
N GLU A 21 14.31 7.34 15.75
CA GLU A 21 14.59 8.63 15.14
C GLU A 21 13.95 8.77 13.74
N ALA A 22 13.75 7.65 13.03
CA ALA A 22 13.03 7.59 11.75
C ALA A 22 11.50 7.53 11.90
N GLY A 23 10.97 7.61 13.13
CA GLY A 23 9.54 7.58 13.41
C GLY A 23 8.94 6.18 13.52
N ILE A 24 9.76 5.13 13.54
CA ILE A 24 9.33 3.75 13.72
C ILE A 24 9.25 3.46 15.23
N GLY A 25 8.03 3.44 15.77
CA GLY A 25 7.80 3.13 17.18
C GLY A 25 7.54 1.65 17.48
N HIS A 26 7.27 0.84 16.45
CA HIS A 26 6.93 -0.57 16.59
C HIS A 26 7.64 -1.40 15.52
N VAL A 27 8.08 -2.60 15.89
CA VAL A 27 8.71 -3.58 15.00
C VAL A 27 7.91 -4.88 15.05
N PHE A 28 7.48 -5.33 13.89
CA PHE A 28 6.69 -6.56 13.72
C PHE A 28 7.61 -7.76 13.52
N GLY A 29 7.12 -8.99 13.73
CA GLY A 29 7.95 -10.13 13.39
C GLY A 29 7.65 -11.42 14.14
N VAL A 30 8.58 -12.36 13.99
CA VAL A 30 8.54 -13.68 14.63
C VAL A 30 9.90 -13.96 15.28
N PRO A 31 9.94 -14.38 16.55
CA PRO A 31 11.21 -14.72 17.21
C PRO A 31 11.82 -15.99 16.61
N GLY A 32 13.14 -16.02 16.55
CA GLY A 32 13.96 -17.18 16.19
C GLY A 32 15.33 -17.04 16.81
N ASP A 33 16.09 -18.10 16.86
CA ASP A 33 17.37 -18.16 17.59
C ASP A 33 18.41 -17.11 17.15
N TYR A 34 18.43 -16.75 15.86
CA TYR A 34 19.39 -15.74 15.36
C TYR A 34 18.97 -14.28 15.61
N ASN A 35 17.73 -14.01 16.08
CA ASN A 35 17.29 -12.64 16.37
C ASN A 35 17.02 -12.39 17.87
N LEU A 36 17.19 -13.38 18.76
CA LEU A 36 16.83 -13.28 20.18
C LEU A 36 17.58 -12.16 20.89
N GLU A 37 18.87 -11.99 20.63
CA GLU A 37 19.68 -10.94 21.24
C GLU A 37 19.15 -9.54 20.90
N LEU A 38 18.81 -9.32 19.63
CA LEU A 38 18.23 -8.03 19.21
C LEU A 38 16.84 -7.80 19.82
N LEU A 39 16.03 -8.86 19.94
CA LEU A 39 14.74 -8.80 20.63
C LEU A 39 14.91 -8.47 22.13
N GLN A 40 15.94 -9.03 22.79
CA GLN A 40 16.22 -8.72 24.19
C GLN A 40 16.62 -7.25 24.35
N GLN A 41 17.49 -6.73 23.49
CA GLN A 41 17.88 -5.31 23.51
C GLN A 41 16.65 -4.40 23.26
N MET A 42 15.75 -4.79 22.37
CA MET A 42 14.50 -4.06 22.14
C MET A 42 13.61 -4.04 23.39
N HIS A 43 13.49 -5.17 24.07
CA HIS A 43 12.73 -5.29 25.32
C HIS A 43 13.32 -4.44 26.44
N ASP A 44 14.64 -4.48 26.62
CA ASP A 44 15.34 -3.79 27.70
C ASP A 44 15.47 -2.28 27.44
N GLY A 45 15.66 -1.87 26.19
CA GLY A 45 15.92 -0.50 25.80
C GLY A 45 14.68 0.37 25.62
N GLY A 46 13.53 -0.21 25.27
CA GLY A 46 12.24 0.49 25.15
C GLY A 46 12.18 1.60 24.07
N ALA A 47 13.17 1.68 23.18
CA ALA A 47 13.18 2.70 22.12
C ALA A 47 12.11 2.43 21.04
N VAL A 48 11.81 1.17 20.79
CA VAL A 48 10.75 0.68 19.90
C VAL A 48 10.06 -0.51 20.58
N GLU A 49 8.78 -0.73 20.26
CA GLU A 49 7.97 -1.80 20.85
C GLU A 49 7.89 -3.01 19.89
N TRP A 50 7.99 -4.22 20.46
CA TRP A 50 7.82 -5.46 19.74
C TRP A 50 6.35 -5.84 19.58
N VAL A 51 5.95 -6.16 18.32
CA VAL A 51 4.62 -6.69 17.98
C VAL A 51 4.79 -8.03 17.29
N GLY A 52 4.62 -9.14 18.03
CA GLY A 52 4.77 -10.49 17.49
C GLY A 52 3.60 -10.89 16.61
N ASN A 53 3.88 -11.43 15.43
CA ASN A 53 2.93 -11.91 14.44
C ASN A 53 2.78 -13.44 14.45
N CYS A 54 1.74 -13.95 13.76
CA CYS A 54 1.53 -15.38 13.60
C CYS A 54 2.48 -16.04 12.59
N ASN A 55 2.96 -15.27 11.60
CA ASN A 55 3.99 -15.69 10.65
C ASN A 55 4.72 -14.46 10.09
N GLU A 56 5.82 -14.70 9.36
CA GLU A 56 6.71 -13.64 8.89
C GLU A 56 6.14 -12.88 7.68
N LEU A 57 5.29 -13.52 6.87
CA LEU A 57 4.61 -12.82 5.79
C LEU A 57 3.62 -11.78 6.34
N ASN A 58 2.84 -12.15 7.37
CA ASN A 58 1.95 -11.22 8.06
C ASN A 58 2.74 -10.10 8.77
N ALA A 59 3.96 -10.39 9.26
CA ALA A 59 4.84 -9.36 9.83
C ALA A 59 5.27 -8.33 8.78
N ALA A 60 5.63 -8.79 7.58
CA ALA A 60 5.95 -7.89 6.46
C ALA A 60 4.73 -7.05 6.02
N TYR A 61 3.54 -7.67 5.94
CA TYR A 61 2.29 -6.94 5.66
C TYR A 61 1.93 -5.94 6.76
N ALA A 62 2.15 -6.28 8.04
CA ALA A 62 1.92 -5.36 9.15
C ALA A 62 2.89 -4.18 9.09
N ALA A 63 4.17 -4.42 8.79
CA ALA A 63 5.15 -3.35 8.59
C ALA A 63 4.78 -2.43 7.41
N ASP A 64 4.26 -2.98 6.31
CA ASP A 64 3.72 -2.22 5.18
C ASP A 64 2.55 -1.33 5.63
N GLY A 65 1.51 -1.92 6.25
CA GLY A 65 0.35 -1.18 6.74
C GLY A 65 0.74 -0.06 7.71
N TYR A 66 1.68 -0.32 8.61
CA TYR A 66 2.23 0.67 9.53
C TYR A 66 2.94 1.81 8.77
N ALA A 67 3.78 1.47 7.80
CA ALA A 67 4.54 2.43 7.01
C ALA A 67 3.64 3.39 6.23
N ARG A 68 2.50 2.92 5.71
CA ARG A 68 1.54 3.77 4.97
C ARG A 68 0.92 4.88 5.82
N LEU A 69 0.86 4.71 7.15
CA LEU A 69 0.33 5.70 8.07
C LEU A 69 1.42 6.51 8.79
N LYS A 70 2.58 5.89 9.08
CA LYS A 70 3.69 6.52 9.83
C LYS A 70 4.83 6.99 8.94
N GLY A 71 4.84 6.64 7.66
CA GLY A 71 5.88 7.03 6.70
C GLY A 71 7.04 6.06 6.57
N MET A 72 7.29 5.19 7.56
CA MET A 72 8.21 4.05 7.51
C MET A 72 7.75 2.94 8.44
N GLY A 73 8.13 1.70 8.12
CA GLY A 73 7.86 0.52 8.96
C GLY A 73 9.08 -0.39 9.06
N ALA A 74 9.05 -1.33 10.00
CA ALA A 74 10.09 -2.32 10.13
C ALA A 74 9.54 -3.66 10.64
N PHE A 75 10.17 -4.75 10.22
CA PHE A 75 9.94 -6.05 10.80
C PHE A 75 11.26 -6.79 11.04
N LEU A 76 11.24 -7.75 11.98
CA LEU A 76 12.41 -8.55 12.38
C LEU A 76 12.08 -10.03 12.33
N VAL A 77 12.88 -10.78 11.59
CA VAL A 77 12.73 -12.24 11.40
C VAL A 77 14.06 -12.95 11.54
N THR A 78 14.01 -14.29 11.66
CA THR A 78 15.23 -15.11 11.71
C THR A 78 15.77 -15.41 10.31
N ASN A 79 17.01 -15.94 10.26
CA ASN A 79 17.72 -16.23 9.02
C ASN A 79 16.98 -17.20 8.12
N ALA A 80 17.11 -17.00 6.84
CA ALA A 80 16.60 -17.82 5.74
C ALA A 80 15.11 -18.14 5.85
N VAL A 81 14.71 -19.11 6.68
CA VAL A 81 13.31 -19.58 6.74
C VAL A 81 12.32 -18.47 7.07
N GLY A 82 12.65 -17.58 8.02
CA GLY A 82 11.82 -16.43 8.34
C GLY A 82 11.90 -15.36 7.26
N ALA A 83 13.11 -15.01 6.81
CA ALA A 83 13.30 -14.02 5.76
C ALA A 83 12.61 -14.45 4.45
N MET A 84 12.77 -15.70 4.02
CA MET A 84 12.14 -16.20 2.78
C MET A 84 10.62 -16.31 2.90
N SER A 85 10.08 -16.56 4.09
CA SER A 85 8.63 -16.49 4.34
C SER A 85 8.09 -15.06 4.12
N ALA A 86 8.87 -14.02 4.48
CA ALA A 86 8.49 -12.61 4.37
C ALA A 86 8.73 -11.99 2.97
N ILE A 87 9.50 -12.64 2.08
CA ILE A 87 10.00 -12.01 0.83
C ILE A 87 8.88 -11.52 -0.09
N ASN A 88 7.74 -12.22 -0.14
CA ASN A 88 6.56 -11.80 -0.89
C ASN A 88 6.04 -10.44 -0.40
N GLY A 89 5.97 -10.24 0.92
CA GLY A 89 5.57 -8.96 1.51
C GLY A 89 6.55 -7.83 1.19
N VAL A 90 7.87 -8.13 1.18
CA VAL A 90 8.90 -7.14 0.81
C VAL A 90 8.82 -6.78 -0.67
N ALA A 91 8.56 -7.76 -1.55
CA ALA A 91 8.33 -7.51 -2.97
C ALA A 91 7.08 -6.63 -3.18
N GLY A 92 6.01 -6.86 -2.40
CA GLY A 92 4.84 -5.99 -2.36
C GLY A 92 5.19 -4.56 -1.94
N CYS A 93 5.99 -4.38 -0.88
CA CYS A 93 6.47 -3.05 -0.48
C CYS A 93 7.23 -2.34 -1.61
N TYR A 94 8.05 -3.09 -2.38
CA TYR A 94 8.77 -2.53 -3.53
C TYR A 94 7.80 -2.09 -4.63
N ALA A 95 6.88 -2.97 -5.02
CA ALA A 95 5.90 -2.69 -6.09
C ALA A 95 4.95 -1.53 -5.74
N GLU A 96 4.63 -1.35 -4.45
CA GLU A 96 3.70 -0.34 -3.92
C GLU A 96 4.41 0.92 -3.38
N HIS A 97 5.74 1.04 -3.54
CA HIS A 97 6.55 2.15 -3.05
C HIS A 97 6.34 2.41 -1.54
N VAL A 98 6.56 1.39 -0.72
CA VAL A 98 6.42 1.48 0.74
C VAL A 98 7.76 1.27 1.43
N PRO A 99 8.29 2.25 2.18
CA PRO A 99 9.57 2.17 2.84
C PRO A 99 9.51 1.27 4.07
N VAL A 100 9.96 0.03 3.93
CA VAL A 100 10.03 -0.96 5.01
C VAL A 100 11.48 -1.41 5.22
N ILE A 101 11.91 -1.46 6.48
CA ILE A 101 13.20 -2.01 6.88
C ILE A 101 13.00 -3.47 7.24
N ALA A 102 13.38 -4.38 6.36
CA ALA A 102 13.39 -5.81 6.61
C ALA A 102 14.67 -6.18 7.35
N VAL A 103 14.58 -6.47 8.65
CA VAL A 103 15.72 -6.88 9.47
C VAL A 103 15.69 -8.39 9.65
N CYS A 104 16.85 -9.01 9.42
CA CYS A 104 17.04 -10.43 9.57
C CYS A 104 18.15 -10.70 10.60
N GLY A 105 17.79 -11.30 11.73
CA GLY A 105 18.81 -11.90 12.60
C GLY A 105 19.47 -13.05 11.85
N SER A 106 20.79 -12.99 11.65
CA SER A 106 21.47 -13.88 10.72
C SER A 106 22.59 -14.71 11.36
N ILE A 107 23.16 -15.61 10.58
CA ILE A 107 24.25 -16.51 10.97
C ILE A 107 25.40 -15.72 11.60
N PRO A 108 25.98 -16.17 12.75
CA PRO A 108 27.14 -15.54 13.35
C PRO A 108 28.29 -15.36 12.35
N LEU A 109 28.91 -14.19 12.32
CA LEU A 109 30.09 -13.93 11.45
C LEU A 109 31.19 -14.95 11.68
N ARG A 110 31.45 -15.35 12.93
CA ARG A 110 32.41 -16.36 13.28
C ARG A 110 32.14 -17.72 12.60
N SER A 111 30.85 -18.07 12.46
CA SER A 111 30.46 -19.32 11.80
C SER A 111 30.66 -19.23 10.29
N ILE A 112 30.40 -18.08 9.71
CA ILE A 112 30.65 -17.78 8.28
C ILE A 112 32.16 -17.86 8.00
N GLU A 113 33.00 -17.17 8.79
CA GLU A 113 34.46 -17.14 8.64
C GLU A 113 35.09 -18.52 8.74
N ARG A 114 34.54 -19.38 9.59
CA ARG A 114 35.02 -20.76 9.79
C ARG A 114 34.34 -21.78 8.88
N ASN A 115 33.45 -21.33 8.01
CA ASN A 115 32.63 -22.16 7.12
C ASN A 115 31.95 -23.34 7.83
N LEU A 116 31.33 -23.07 8.99
CA LEU A 116 30.63 -24.08 9.78
C LEU A 116 29.23 -24.32 9.19
N GLY A 117 28.87 -25.58 8.99
CA GLY A 117 27.49 -25.93 8.56
C GLY A 117 26.48 -25.54 9.63
N MET A 118 25.66 -24.51 9.32
CA MET A 118 24.65 -24.02 10.21
C MET A 118 23.25 -24.41 9.70
N HIS A 119 22.30 -24.58 10.62
CA HIS A 119 20.89 -24.72 10.24
C HIS A 119 20.33 -23.40 9.67
N HIS A 120 19.16 -23.39 9.07
CA HIS A 120 18.61 -22.27 8.33
C HIS A 120 19.54 -21.78 7.20
N THR A 121 20.24 -22.71 6.56
CA THR A 121 21.04 -22.47 5.34
C THR A 121 20.83 -23.63 4.37
N MET A 122 21.41 -23.55 3.18
CA MET A 122 21.41 -24.68 2.23
C MET A 122 22.54 -25.71 2.55
N ALA A 123 23.32 -25.47 3.61
CA ALA A 123 24.45 -26.30 4.06
C ALA A 123 25.55 -26.55 3.00
N ASP A 124 25.66 -25.64 2.02
CA ASP A 124 26.60 -25.72 0.88
C ASP A 124 27.75 -24.73 0.95
N GLY A 125 27.86 -23.97 2.06
CA GLY A 125 28.88 -22.93 2.25
C GLY A 125 28.64 -21.64 1.49
N THR A 126 27.47 -21.46 0.87
CA THR A 126 27.10 -20.22 0.17
C THR A 126 26.31 -19.29 1.10
N TRP A 127 26.99 -18.31 1.67
CA TRP A 127 26.45 -17.45 2.74
C TRP A 127 25.66 -16.25 2.25
N ASP A 128 25.84 -15.82 0.99
CA ASP A 128 25.21 -14.63 0.44
C ASP A 128 23.93 -14.90 -0.35
N ARG A 129 23.45 -16.13 -0.33
CA ARG A 129 22.31 -16.59 -1.14
C ARG A 129 21.05 -15.78 -0.85
N PHE A 130 20.73 -15.57 0.43
CA PHE A 130 19.51 -14.85 0.83
C PHE A 130 19.67 -13.36 0.65
N LEU A 131 20.85 -12.79 0.93
CA LEU A 131 21.15 -11.40 0.61
C LEU A 131 20.97 -11.12 -0.89
N SER A 132 21.41 -12.05 -1.75
CA SER A 132 21.23 -11.95 -3.21
C SER A 132 19.77 -12.09 -3.63
N ALA A 133 18.97 -12.91 -2.96
CA ALA A 133 17.54 -13.03 -3.22
C ALA A 133 16.80 -11.72 -2.89
N PHE A 134 17.10 -11.11 -1.74
CA PHE A 134 16.52 -9.83 -1.37
C PHE A 134 16.98 -8.66 -2.25
N ALA A 135 18.15 -8.74 -2.88
CA ALA A 135 18.61 -7.76 -3.83
C ALA A 135 17.67 -7.60 -5.05
N GLN A 136 16.81 -8.58 -5.32
CA GLN A 136 15.83 -8.52 -6.41
C GLN A 136 14.56 -7.74 -6.04
N VAL A 137 14.31 -7.55 -4.73
CA VAL A 137 13.06 -6.96 -4.21
C VAL A 137 13.30 -5.83 -3.21
N THR A 138 14.52 -5.31 -3.15
CA THR A 138 14.90 -4.16 -2.29
C THR A 138 15.79 -3.19 -3.04
N VAL A 139 15.74 -1.91 -2.67
CA VAL A 139 16.59 -0.87 -3.27
C VAL A 139 18.02 -0.90 -2.73
N ALA A 140 18.22 -1.44 -1.53
CA ALA A 140 19.52 -1.61 -0.93
C ALA A 140 19.50 -2.75 0.11
N GLN A 141 20.62 -3.44 0.23
CA GLN A 141 20.80 -4.54 1.20
C GLN A 141 22.20 -4.56 1.77
N VAL A 142 22.37 -5.17 2.95
CA VAL A 142 23.67 -5.32 3.59
C VAL A 142 23.68 -6.46 4.61
N ARG A 143 24.83 -7.12 4.78
CA ARG A 143 25.18 -7.85 6.00
C ARG A 143 26.06 -6.95 6.86
N LEU A 144 25.63 -6.71 8.10
CA LEU A 144 26.38 -5.89 9.05
C LEU A 144 27.63 -6.61 9.54
N THR A 145 28.63 -5.81 9.83
CA THR A 145 29.87 -6.17 10.53
C THR A 145 30.18 -5.07 11.54
N PRO A 146 31.00 -5.30 12.57
CA PRO A 146 31.38 -4.22 13.50
C PRO A 146 32.04 -3.01 12.83
N ARG A 147 32.63 -3.19 11.63
CA ARG A 147 33.31 -2.14 10.88
C ARG A 147 32.38 -1.26 10.04
N ASN A 148 31.28 -1.83 9.51
CA ASN A 148 30.38 -1.10 8.61
C ASN A 148 29.07 -0.68 9.28
N ALA A 149 28.72 -1.24 10.45
CA ALA A 149 27.37 -1.14 11.02
C ALA A 149 26.88 0.30 11.17
N ALA A 150 27.69 1.20 11.74
CA ALA A 150 27.25 2.60 11.96
C ALA A 150 26.88 3.31 10.66
N MET A 151 27.71 3.15 9.62
CA MET A 151 27.46 3.77 8.31
C MET A 151 26.32 3.12 7.56
N GLU A 152 26.25 1.79 7.57
CA GLU A 152 25.27 1.04 6.77
C GLU A 152 23.85 1.11 7.34
N ILE A 153 23.71 1.17 8.67
CA ILE A 153 22.41 1.41 9.32
C ILE A 153 21.84 2.77 8.87
N ASP A 154 22.63 3.84 8.97
CA ASP A 154 22.20 5.18 8.53
C ASP A 154 21.91 5.19 7.02
N ARG A 155 22.78 4.57 6.19
CA ARG A 155 22.60 4.50 4.74
C ARG A 155 21.28 3.81 4.35
N LEU A 156 21.00 2.62 4.93
CA LEU A 156 19.79 1.89 4.57
C LEU A 156 18.52 2.62 4.97
N ILE A 157 18.48 3.17 6.20
CA ILE A 157 17.31 3.91 6.67
C ILE A 157 17.05 5.14 5.79
N LEU A 158 18.10 5.92 5.49
CA LEU A 158 17.99 7.08 4.60
C LEU A 158 17.58 6.69 3.18
N THR A 159 18.11 5.58 2.65
CA THR A 159 17.74 5.09 1.32
C THR A 159 16.27 4.69 1.28
N ALA A 160 15.80 3.91 2.24
CA ALA A 160 14.39 3.54 2.32
C ALA A 160 13.47 4.76 2.37
N TRP A 161 13.81 5.74 3.19
CA TRP A 161 13.01 6.96 3.34
C TRP A 161 13.02 7.84 2.09
N ARG A 162 14.17 7.98 1.43
CA ARG A 162 14.33 8.84 0.25
C ARG A 162 13.66 8.28 -0.98
N GLU A 163 13.87 6.98 -1.22
CA GLU A 163 13.36 6.29 -2.41
C GLU A 163 11.91 5.78 -2.22
N LYS A 164 11.41 5.76 -0.98
CA LYS A 164 10.11 5.14 -0.62
C LYS A 164 10.03 3.67 -1.01
N LEU A 165 11.14 2.95 -0.83
CA LEU A 165 11.31 1.55 -1.21
C LEU A 165 11.86 0.73 -0.04
N PRO A 166 11.61 -0.59 0.02
CA PRO A 166 12.12 -1.44 1.09
C PRO A 166 13.63 -1.66 0.99
N VAL A 167 14.24 -1.89 2.14
CA VAL A 167 15.65 -2.29 2.29
C VAL A 167 15.77 -3.57 3.12
N TYR A 168 16.86 -4.30 2.95
CA TYR A 168 17.12 -5.54 3.69
C TYR A 168 18.45 -5.48 4.46
N MET A 169 18.42 -5.87 5.73
CA MET A 169 19.57 -5.81 6.63
C MET A 169 19.74 -7.12 7.39
N GLU A 170 20.86 -7.81 7.16
CA GLU A 170 21.26 -8.93 7.98
C GLU A 170 22.07 -8.45 9.19
N VAL A 171 21.62 -8.82 10.39
CA VAL A 171 22.30 -8.56 11.66
C VAL A 171 22.80 -9.90 12.21
N PRO A 172 24.09 -10.26 12.01
CA PRO A 172 24.64 -11.48 12.59
C PRO A 172 24.48 -11.52 14.10
N SER A 173 24.04 -12.66 14.64
CA SER A 173 23.67 -12.79 16.05
C SER A 173 24.82 -12.55 17.03
N ASP A 174 26.08 -12.73 16.57
CA ASP A 174 27.28 -12.54 17.38
C ASP A 174 27.84 -11.11 17.36
N ILE A 175 27.13 -10.15 16.72
CA ILE A 175 27.57 -8.74 16.69
C ILE A 175 26.57 -7.76 17.31
N ALA A 176 25.29 -8.12 17.46
CA ALA A 176 24.26 -7.19 17.93
C ALA A 176 24.64 -6.51 19.27
N TYR A 177 25.27 -7.25 20.17
CA TYR A 177 25.70 -6.79 21.50
C TYR A 177 27.08 -6.10 21.53
N LEU A 178 27.79 -6.07 20.41
CA LEU A 178 29.12 -5.45 20.37
C LEU A 178 29.03 -3.93 20.35
N GLU A 179 29.81 -3.29 21.24
CA GLU A 179 29.92 -1.84 21.26
C GLU A 179 30.81 -1.31 20.15
N ILE A 180 30.32 -0.30 19.46
CA ILE A 180 31.03 0.44 18.41
C ILE A 180 30.93 1.95 18.63
N GLU A 181 31.80 2.73 17.97
CA GLU A 181 31.67 4.18 17.87
C GLU A 181 30.55 4.51 16.87
N VAL A 182 29.56 5.30 17.30
CA VAL A 182 28.42 5.72 16.47
C VAL A 182 28.25 7.24 16.51
N PRO A 183 27.63 7.86 15.50
CA PRO A 183 27.27 9.27 15.55
C PRO A 183 26.39 9.59 16.76
N ALA A 184 26.74 10.63 17.51
CA ALA A 184 25.94 11.10 18.66
C ALA A 184 24.71 11.88 18.19
N GLU A 185 24.81 12.55 17.05
CA GLU A 185 23.75 13.36 16.47
C GLU A 185 22.57 12.48 15.99
N PRO A 186 21.32 12.98 16.09
CA PRO A 186 20.16 12.30 15.54
C PRO A 186 20.25 12.11 14.02
N LEU A 187 19.57 11.08 13.51
CA LEU A 187 19.39 10.90 12.08
C LEU A 187 18.42 11.96 11.55
N VAL A 188 18.82 12.68 10.51
CA VAL A 188 17.97 13.68 9.85
C VAL A 188 17.42 13.09 8.56
N LEU A 189 16.09 12.95 8.50
CA LEU A 189 15.37 12.48 7.32
C LEU A 189 15.07 13.65 6.39
N GLU A 190 15.91 13.84 5.40
CA GLU A 190 15.75 14.90 4.40
C GLU A 190 16.07 14.38 2.99
N GLN A 191 15.39 14.95 2.01
CA GLN A 191 15.72 14.72 0.60
C GLN A 191 17.00 15.50 0.24
N PRO A 192 17.84 14.96 -0.64
CA PRO A 192 18.89 15.75 -1.26
C PRO A 192 18.27 17.01 -1.89
N PRO A 193 18.92 18.19 -1.78
CA PRO A 193 18.36 19.41 -2.38
C PRO A 193 18.25 19.27 -3.90
N SER A 194 17.19 19.85 -4.47
CA SER A 194 17.06 19.97 -5.92
C SER A 194 18.23 20.79 -6.49
N ASP A 195 18.69 20.43 -7.70
CA ASP A 195 19.63 21.27 -8.45
C ASP A 195 18.96 22.62 -8.75
N PRO A 196 19.51 23.76 -8.28
CA PRO A 196 18.81 25.04 -8.34
C PRO A 196 18.58 25.57 -9.76
N GLU A 197 19.46 25.25 -10.72
CA GLU A 197 19.34 25.71 -12.11
C GLU A 197 18.32 24.86 -12.86
N ARG A 198 18.38 23.53 -12.68
CA ARG A 198 17.40 22.61 -13.26
C ARG A 198 16.01 22.84 -12.69
N LEU A 199 15.92 23.09 -11.38
CA LEU A 199 14.63 23.40 -10.74
C LEU A 199 14.01 24.67 -11.34
N ARG A 200 14.76 25.77 -11.47
CA ARG A 200 14.27 27.02 -12.08
C ARG A 200 13.77 26.77 -13.52
N SER A 201 14.57 26.04 -14.31
CA SER A 201 14.21 25.73 -15.69
C SER A 201 13.00 24.82 -15.80
N CYS A 202 12.89 23.81 -14.93
CA CYS A 202 11.75 22.91 -14.85
C CYS A 202 10.47 23.68 -14.47
N VAL A 203 10.52 24.48 -13.40
CA VAL A 203 9.39 25.31 -12.95
C VAL A 203 8.90 26.23 -14.06
N ALA A 204 9.82 26.93 -14.75
CA ALA A 204 9.47 27.82 -15.85
C ALA A 204 8.79 27.06 -17.01
N ALA A 205 9.29 25.88 -17.36
CA ALA A 205 8.72 25.05 -18.42
C ALA A 205 7.33 24.54 -18.06
N VAL A 206 7.11 24.04 -16.84
CA VAL A 206 5.80 23.56 -16.38
C VAL A 206 4.81 24.73 -16.26
N ALA A 207 5.22 25.88 -15.71
CA ALA A 207 4.35 27.04 -15.60
C ALA A 207 3.91 27.58 -16.97
N SER A 208 4.83 27.68 -17.95
CA SER A 208 4.50 28.06 -19.34
C SER A 208 3.53 27.07 -19.97
N PHE A 209 3.81 25.78 -19.84
CA PHE A 209 2.94 24.72 -20.33
C PHE A 209 1.50 24.86 -19.81
N LEU A 210 1.33 25.08 -18.52
CA LEU A 210 -0.02 25.22 -17.94
C LEU A 210 -0.69 26.56 -18.31
N SER A 211 0.06 27.66 -18.39
CA SER A 211 -0.48 28.99 -18.65
C SER A 211 -0.91 29.19 -20.10
N GLU A 212 -0.33 28.46 -21.04
CA GLU A 212 -0.64 28.53 -22.48
C GLU A 212 -1.79 27.59 -22.90
N ALA A 213 -2.24 26.70 -21.99
CA ALA A 213 -3.29 25.72 -22.29
C ALA A 213 -4.69 26.38 -22.36
N LYS A 214 -5.49 25.99 -23.33
CA LYS A 214 -6.93 26.32 -23.37
C LYS A 214 -7.73 25.45 -22.40
N SER A 215 -7.27 24.21 -22.20
CA SER A 215 -7.78 23.28 -21.19
C SER A 215 -6.65 22.40 -20.68
N ALA A 216 -6.66 22.13 -19.39
CA ALA A 216 -5.69 21.21 -18.76
C ALA A 216 -6.37 20.40 -17.67
N ALA A 217 -5.76 19.25 -17.33
CA ALA A 217 -6.19 18.41 -16.21
C ALA A 217 -4.99 17.87 -15.44
N ILE A 218 -5.23 17.40 -14.21
CA ILE A 218 -4.23 16.74 -13.38
C ILE A 218 -4.64 15.29 -13.18
N LEU A 219 -3.73 14.36 -13.46
CA LEU A 219 -3.86 12.93 -13.16
C LEU A 219 -2.86 12.55 -12.05
N VAL A 220 -3.40 12.10 -10.92
CA VAL A 220 -2.66 11.78 -9.70
C VAL A 220 -2.49 10.28 -9.55
N ASP A 221 -1.28 9.84 -9.21
CA ASP A 221 -1.01 8.45 -8.86
C ASP A 221 -0.26 8.35 -7.52
N LEU A 222 0.10 7.14 -7.15
CA LEU A 222 0.57 6.67 -5.86
C LEU A 222 1.66 7.54 -5.20
N ASP A 223 2.63 8.02 -5.96
CA ASP A 223 3.78 8.76 -5.42
C ASP A 223 3.36 10.10 -4.77
N VAL A 224 2.22 10.66 -5.15
CA VAL A 224 1.67 11.85 -4.47
C VAL A 224 1.44 11.59 -2.98
N ASN A 225 0.93 10.41 -2.63
CA ASN A 225 0.80 9.97 -1.24
C ASN A 225 2.17 9.69 -0.61
N ARG A 226 3.00 8.91 -1.29
CA ARG A 226 4.29 8.45 -0.76
C ARG A 226 5.25 9.59 -0.44
N PHE A 227 5.25 10.64 -1.26
CA PHE A 227 6.08 11.83 -1.06
C PHE A 227 5.36 12.97 -0.33
N GLY A 228 4.10 12.76 0.09
CA GLY A 228 3.34 13.69 0.95
C GLY A 228 3.04 15.04 0.28
N VAL A 229 2.75 15.05 -1.02
CA VAL A 229 2.53 16.29 -1.80
C VAL A 229 1.07 16.52 -2.21
N ALA A 230 0.13 15.80 -1.58
CA ALA A 230 -1.29 15.93 -1.91
C ALA A 230 -1.84 17.35 -1.70
N ALA A 231 -1.35 18.06 -0.67
CA ALA A 231 -1.74 19.43 -0.39
C ALA A 231 -1.30 20.38 -1.51
N GLU A 232 -0.06 20.25 -1.99
CA GLU A 232 0.47 21.01 -3.10
C GLU A 232 -0.29 20.77 -4.40
N VAL A 233 -0.68 19.51 -4.66
CA VAL A 233 -1.49 19.17 -5.84
C VAL A 233 -2.86 19.80 -5.78
N MET A 234 -3.55 19.73 -4.63
CA MET A 234 -4.86 20.36 -4.44
C MET A 234 -4.77 21.88 -4.55
N GLU A 235 -3.75 22.51 -3.97
CA GLU A 235 -3.51 23.97 -4.07
C GLU A 235 -3.27 24.41 -5.52
N LEU A 236 -2.44 23.66 -6.28
CA LEU A 236 -2.21 23.95 -7.70
C LEU A 236 -3.51 23.86 -8.52
N ALA A 237 -4.26 22.79 -8.30
CA ALA A 237 -5.53 22.57 -9.01
C ALA A 237 -6.58 23.63 -8.66
N GLU A 238 -6.70 24.04 -7.41
CA GLU A 238 -7.59 25.12 -6.98
C GLU A 238 -7.17 26.45 -7.60
N LYS A 239 -5.87 26.80 -7.54
CA LYS A 239 -5.34 28.05 -8.10
C LYS A 239 -5.59 28.19 -9.60
N LEU A 240 -5.50 27.10 -10.34
CA LEU A 240 -5.70 27.07 -11.79
C LEU A 240 -7.10 26.64 -12.23
N GLY A 241 -8.00 26.28 -11.30
CA GLY A 241 -9.34 25.76 -11.63
C GLY A 241 -9.32 24.46 -12.43
N LEU A 242 -8.33 23.58 -12.20
CA LEU A 242 -8.13 22.36 -12.98
C LEU A 242 -8.90 21.16 -12.41
N PRO A 243 -9.50 20.31 -13.27
CA PRO A 243 -10.02 19.03 -12.84
C PRO A 243 -8.89 18.09 -12.38
N ILE A 244 -9.16 17.33 -11.31
CA ILE A 244 -8.25 16.30 -10.78
C ILE A 244 -8.92 14.94 -10.92
N ALA A 245 -8.22 14.01 -11.57
CA ALA A 245 -8.51 12.57 -11.53
C ALA A 245 -7.42 11.83 -10.76
N THR A 246 -7.75 10.70 -10.16
CA THR A 246 -6.78 9.81 -9.51
C THR A 246 -6.74 8.45 -10.20
N CYS A 247 -5.59 7.79 -10.23
CA CYS A 247 -5.53 6.35 -10.54
C CYS A 247 -6.12 5.53 -9.37
N SER A 248 -6.49 4.28 -9.61
CA SER A 248 -7.00 3.36 -8.57
C SER A 248 -6.00 3.17 -7.41
N THR A 249 -4.71 3.14 -7.73
CA THR A 249 -3.59 3.09 -6.77
C THR A 249 -3.51 4.30 -5.83
N ALA A 250 -4.12 5.43 -6.23
CA ALA A 250 -4.16 6.69 -5.48
C ALA A 250 -5.55 7.00 -4.87
N LYS A 251 -6.38 5.98 -4.64
CA LYS A 251 -7.68 6.13 -3.95
C LYS A 251 -7.49 6.85 -2.61
N ALA A 252 -8.34 7.83 -2.31
CA ALA A 252 -8.32 8.66 -1.10
C ALA A 252 -7.08 9.56 -0.92
N VAL A 253 -6.15 9.64 -1.87
CA VAL A 253 -4.99 10.54 -1.80
C VAL A 253 -5.42 12.00 -1.96
N ILE A 254 -6.37 12.24 -2.84
CA ILE A 254 -7.04 13.53 -3.01
C ILE A 254 -8.41 13.44 -2.34
N THR A 255 -8.85 14.53 -1.74
CA THR A 255 -10.21 14.64 -1.15
C THR A 255 -11.26 14.49 -2.24
N GLU A 256 -11.96 13.37 -2.29
CA GLU A 256 -12.89 13.01 -3.38
C GLU A 256 -14.17 13.88 -3.38
N THR A 257 -14.44 14.59 -2.29
CA THR A 257 -15.55 15.54 -2.18
C THR A 257 -15.24 16.93 -2.72
N LEU A 258 -14.01 17.19 -3.18
CA LEU A 258 -13.63 18.49 -3.77
C LEU A 258 -14.47 18.83 -5.01
N PRO A 259 -14.79 20.12 -5.24
CA PRO A 259 -15.55 20.55 -6.42
C PRO A 259 -14.90 20.17 -7.76
N ASN A 260 -13.58 20.10 -7.82
CA ASN A 260 -12.79 19.81 -9.02
C ASN A 260 -12.30 18.35 -9.11
N TYR A 261 -12.66 17.48 -8.18
CA TYR A 261 -12.38 16.05 -8.31
C TYR A 261 -13.37 15.40 -9.29
N VAL A 262 -12.86 14.73 -10.32
CA VAL A 262 -13.66 14.14 -11.40
C VAL A 262 -13.68 12.61 -11.39
N GLY A 263 -13.13 11.98 -10.36
CA GLY A 263 -13.22 10.53 -10.17
C GLY A 263 -11.92 9.77 -10.43
N ILE A 264 -12.04 8.44 -10.45
CA ILE A 264 -10.92 7.53 -10.74
C ILE A 264 -10.80 7.36 -12.24
N TYR A 265 -9.57 7.58 -12.75
CA TYR A 265 -9.21 7.30 -14.13
C TYR A 265 -8.65 5.88 -14.27
N ASN A 266 -9.24 5.11 -15.14
CA ASN A 266 -8.86 3.74 -15.48
C ASN A 266 -9.18 3.46 -16.96
N GLY A 267 -8.60 4.25 -17.87
CA GLY A 267 -8.84 4.14 -19.31
C GLY A 267 -10.34 4.07 -19.66
N LYS A 268 -10.73 3.13 -20.50
CA LYS A 268 -12.13 2.92 -20.93
C LYS A 268 -13.11 2.58 -19.80
N ALA A 269 -12.62 2.07 -18.67
CA ALA A 269 -13.46 1.71 -17.54
C ALA A 269 -13.84 2.92 -16.66
N SER A 270 -13.32 4.11 -16.95
CA SER A 270 -13.63 5.35 -16.25
C SER A 270 -15.03 5.87 -16.61
N ALA A 271 -15.58 6.72 -15.74
CA ALA A 271 -16.77 7.50 -16.08
C ALA A 271 -16.51 8.40 -17.31
N PRO A 272 -17.52 8.63 -18.18
CA PRO A 272 -17.34 9.47 -19.38
C PRO A 272 -16.77 10.86 -19.08
N GLU A 273 -17.20 11.49 -18.01
CA GLU A 273 -16.73 12.82 -17.60
C GLU A 273 -15.25 12.78 -17.15
N THR A 274 -14.83 11.69 -16.52
CA THR A 274 -13.42 11.49 -16.15
C THR A 274 -12.55 11.28 -17.39
N ILE A 275 -13.03 10.50 -18.37
CA ILE A 275 -12.34 10.32 -19.67
C ILE A 275 -12.23 11.66 -20.38
N GLU A 276 -13.34 12.43 -20.47
CA GLU A 276 -13.34 13.75 -21.12
C GLU A 276 -12.35 14.70 -20.43
N ALA A 277 -12.29 14.71 -19.10
CA ALA A 277 -11.36 15.56 -18.37
C ALA A 277 -9.89 15.18 -18.59
N VAL A 278 -9.56 13.89 -18.61
CA VAL A 278 -8.17 13.41 -18.73
C VAL A 278 -7.72 13.31 -20.18
N GLU A 279 -8.49 12.62 -21.04
CA GLU A 279 -8.10 12.35 -22.44
C GLU A 279 -8.52 13.49 -23.39
N GLY A 280 -9.58 14.23 -23.04
CA GLY A 280 -10.10 15.34 -23.85
C GLY A 280 -9.45 16.69 -23.56
N SER A 281 -8.61 16.82 -22.53
CA SER A 281 -7.87 18.04 -22.24
C SER A 281 -6.78 18.27 -23.29
N GLU A 282 -6.50 19.55 -23.62
CA GLU A 282 -5.39 19.91 -24.52
C GLU A 282 -4.04 19.50 -23.90
N ARG A 283 -3.91 19.71 -22.59
CA ARG A 283 -2.68 19.42 -21.83
C ARG A 283 -2.97 18.64 -20.56
N LEU A 284 -2.13 17.68 -20.26
CA LEU A 284 -2.25 16.82 -19.09
C LEU A 284 -0.99 16.93 -18.21
N LEU A 285 -1.18 17.17 -16.92
CA LEU A 285 -0.14 17.07 -15.91
C LEU A 285 -0.33 15.77 -15.13
N THR A 286 0.57 14.81 -15.31
CA THR A 286 0.59 13.60 -14.48
C THR A 286 1.56 13.75 -13.34
N ILE A 287 1.17 13.32 -12.14
CA ILE A 287 1.98 13.43 -10.95
C ILE A 287 2.13 12.04 -10.31
N GLY A 288 3.36 11.52 -10.31
CA GLY A 288 3.69 10.19 -9.81
C GLY A 288 3.11 9.04 -10.63
N TYR A 289 2.67 9.29 -11.86
CA TYR A 289 1.97 8.33 -12.70
C TYR A 289 2.85 7.17 -13.15
N ARG A 290 2.34 5.95 -12.94
CA ARG A 290 2.94 4.70 -13.42
C ARG A 290 1.95 4.00 -14.35
N PRO A 291 2.24 3.97 -15.68
CA PRO A 291 1.35 3.34 -16.66
C PRO A 291 1.48 1.81 -16.61
N ILE A 292 0.72 1.21 -15.71
CA ILE A 292 0.57 -0.24 -15.59
C ILE A 292 -0.85 -0.65 -15.96
N GLU A 293 -1.11 -1.93 -16.12
CA GLU A 293 -2.41 -2.50 -16.47
C GLU A 293 -3.55 -1.86 -15.68
N VAL A 294 -3.45 -1.89 -14.33
CA VAL A 294 -4.52 -1.40 -13.44
C VAL A 294 -4.69 0.13 -13.41
N THR A 295 -3.74 0.91 -13.87
CA THR A 295 -3.84 2.38 -13.94
C THR A 295 -4.18 2.90 -15.33
N THR A 296 -4.03 2.04 -16.35
CA THR A 296 -4.33 2.36 -17.74
C THR A 296 -5.64 1.74 -18.23
N GLY A 297 -6.33 0.97 -17.38
CA GLY A 297 -7.51 0.19 -17.78
C GLY A 297 -7.19 -0.75 -18.92
N ASP A 298 -6.33 -1.73 -18.65
CA ASP A 298 -5.86 -2.73 -19.62
C ASP A 298 -5.26 -2.08 -20.86
N PHE A 299 -4.36 -1.11 -20.66
CA PHE A 299 -3.68 -0.35 -21.71
C PHE A 299 -4.63 0.38 -22.68
N SER A 300 -5.87 0.63 -22.26
CA SER A 300 -6.87 1.36 -23.04
C SER A 300 -6.76 2.88 -22.93
N ALA A 301 -5.95 3.39 -22.02
CA ALA A 301 -5.73 4.83 -21.78
C ALA A 301 -5.16 5.53 -23.02
N LYS A 302 -5.70 6.71 -23.35
CA LYS A 302 -5.28 7.55 -24.48
C LYS A 302 -4.94 8.95 -24.00
N LEU A 303 -3.82 9.08 -23.30
CA LEU A 303 -3.39 10.37 -22.78
C LEU A 303 -3.09 11.35 -23.91
N PRO A 304 -3.34 12.66 -23.71
CA PRO A 304 -3.03 13.70 -24.70
C PRO A 304 -1.54 13.68 -25.09
N PRO A 305 -1.20 13.98 -26.37
CA PRO A 305 0.21 14.09 -26.78
C PRO A 305 0.99 15.13 -25.97
N GLU A 306 0.33 16.21 -25.59
CA GLU A 306 0.88 17.27 -24.72
C GLU A 306 0.70 16.86 -23.25
N THR A 307 1.53 15.90 -22.79
CA THR A 307 1.52 15.42 -21.39
C THR A 307 2.86 15.70 -20.72
N ILE A 308 2.83 16.27 -19.52
CA ILE A 308 3.97 16.40 -18.63
C ILE A 308 3.93 15.29 -17.58
N HIS A 309 5.09 14.72 -17.26
CA HIS A 309 5.25 13.73 -16.20
C HIS A 309 6.13 14.27 -15.07
N LEU A 310 5.53 14.58 -13.93
CA LEU A 310 6.27 14.86 -12.70
C LEU A 310 6.44 13.57 -11.90
N ARG A 311 7.69 13.19 -11.65
CA ARG A 311 8.08 12.04 -10.84
C ARG A 311 8.73 12.49 -9.53
N SER A 312 9.01 11.56 -8.64
CA SER A 312 9.61 11.83 -7.32
C SER A 312 10.87 12.71 -7.37
N HIS A 313 11.78 12.46 -8.34
CA HIS A 313 13.08 13.11 -8.46
C HIS A 313 13.40 13.62 -9.88
N SER A 314 12.43 13.65 -10.77
CA SER A 314 12.60 14.10 -12.15
C SER A 314 11.30 14.61 -12.74
N ALA A 315 11.40 15.35 -13.86
CA ALA A 315 10.24 15.77 -14.64
C ALA A 315 10.53 15.67 -16.15
N ASP A 316 9.53 15.21 -16.91
CA ASP A 316 9.53 15.25 -18.38
C ASP A 316 8.58 16.33 -18.86
N VAL A 317 9.07 17.30 -19.61
CA VAL A 317 8.30 18.41 -20.16
C VAL A 317 8.60 18.50 -21.66
N GLY A 318 7.69 18.01 -22.51
CA GLY A 318 7.95 17.87 -23.93
C GLY A 318 9.17 16.99 -24.19
N VAL A 319 10.20 17.56 -24.87
CA VAL A 319 11.47 16.85 -25.14
C VAL A 319 12.51 17.03 -24.03
N ALA A 320 12.25 17.85 -23.04
CA ALA A 320 13.18 18.13 -21.94
C ALA A 320 12.98 17.15 -20.79
N ASN A 321 14.10 16.60 -20.28
CA ASN A 321 14.11 15.77 -19.09
C ASN A 321 14.93 16.49 -18.00
N PHE A 322 14.30 16.77 -16.87
CA PHE A 322 14.92 17.42 -15.72
C PHE A 322 15.18 16.38 -14.62
N GLN A 323 16.44 16.07 -14.39
CA GLN A 323 16.90 15.17 -13.33
C GLN A 323 17.31 15.95 -12.09
N ALA A 324 17.32 15.29 -10.92
CA ALA A 324 17.70 15.88 -9.63
C ALA A 324 16.83 17.11 -9.26
N VAL A 325 15.53 17.00 -9.50
CA VAL A 325 14.50 17.96 -9.06
C VAL A 325 13.47 17.21 -8.22
N ASN A 326 13.27 17.62 -6.97
CA ASN A 326 12.31 16.99 -6.08
C ASN A 326 10.89 17.41 -6.42
N LEU A 327 9.97 16.46 -6.42
CA LEU A 327 8.55 16.67 -6.75
C LEU A 327 7.95 17.84 -5.96
N LYS A 328 8.19 17.91 -4.65
CA LYS A 328 7.67 18.98 -3.81
C LYS A 328 8.21 20.36 -4.18
N ASP A 329 9.51 20.46 -4.50
CA ASP A 329 10.13 21.72 -4.89
C ASP A 329 9.58 22.21 -6.24
N VAL A 330 9.37 21.28 -7.19
CA VAL A 330 8.76 21.61 -8.49
C VAL A 330 7.33 22.11 -8.29
N LEU A 331 6.50 21.39 -7.52
CA LEU A 331 5.11 21.80 -7.29
C LEU A 331 5.02 23.17 -6.61
N ARG A 332 5.80 23.42 -5.55
CA ARG A 332 5.84 24.72 -4.88
C ARG A 332 6.28 25.83 -5.82
N GLY A 333 7.37 25.60 -6.58
CA GLY A 333 7.85 26.58 -7.56
C GLY A 333 6.81 26.88 -8.65
N VAL A 334 6.08 25.88 -9.14
CA VAL A 334 5.01 26.07 -10.13
C VAL A 334 3.84 26.84 -9.52
N ILE A 335 3.40 26.49 -8.31
CA ILE A 335 2.33 27.21 -7.60
C ILE A 335 2.69 28.71 -7.47
N ASP A 336 3.95 29.02 -7.14
CA ASP A 336 4.40 30.41 -7.01
C ASP A 336 4.46 31.16 -8.36
N ALA A 337 4.80 30.44 -9.44
CA ALA A 337 5.01 31.02 -10.77
C ALA A 337 3.72 31.25 -11.58
N VAL A 338 2.66 30.46 -11.35
CA VAL A 338 1.39 30.58 -12.11
C VAL A 338 0.45 31.62 -11.51
N SER A 339 -0.28 32.33 -12.37
CA SER A 339 -1.35 33.25 -11.95
C SER A 339 -2.66 32.49 -11.75
N PRO A 340 -3.54 32.91 -10.82
CA PRO A 340 -4.88 32.33 -10.69
C PRO A 340 -5.64 32.39 -12.03
N ALA A 341 -6.28 31.30 -12.39
CA ALA A 341 -7.13 31.27 -13.56
C ALA A 341 -8.55 31.88 -13.29
N ALA A 342 -9.24 32.27 -14.34
CA ALA A 342 -10.67 32.55 -14.25
C ALA A 342 -11.43 31.28 -13.86
N GLU A 343 -12.63 31.45 -13.23
CA GLU A 343 -13.48 30.31 -12.86
C GLU A 343 -13.76 29.39 -14.06
N HIS A 344 -13.46 28.11 -13.90
CA HIS A 344 -13.81 27.08 -14.86
C HIS A 344 -14.98 26.23 -14.37
N THR A 345 -15.92 25.94 -15.27
CA THR A 345 -17.02 25.02 -14.97
C THR A 345 -16.51 23.57 -15.13
N ILE A 346 -16.33 22.87 -14.02
CA ILE A 346 -15.92 21.47 -14.02
C ILE A 346 -17.16 20.58 -13.99
N ARG A 347 -17.25 19.66 -14.94
CA ARG A 347 -18.31 18.65 -14.95
C ARG A 347 -17.86 17.45 -14.12
N LYS A 348 -18.59 17.19 -13.05
CA LYS A 348 -18.42 15.96 -12.26
C LYS A 348 -19.29 14.84 -12.83
N PRO A 349 -18.85 13.57 -12.73
CA PRO A 349 -19.72 12.44 -12.95
C PRO A 349 -20.96 12.56 -12.06
N ALA A 350 -22.13 12.36 -12.67
CA ALA A 350 -23.35 12.27 -11.89
C ALA A 350 -23.30 10.98 -11.08
N ALA A 351 -23.37 11.08 -9.75
CA ALA A 351 -23.49 9.90 -8.92
C ALA A 351 -24.73 9.09 -9.38
N PRO A 352 -24.58 7.83 -9.83
CA PRO A 352 -25.72 7.03 -10.24
C PRO A 352 -26.67 6.90 -9.05
N LYS A 353 -27.95 7.21 -9.26
CA LYS A 353 -28.97 6.93 -8.22
C LYS A 353 -29.07 5.40 -8.09
N PRO A 354 -28.61 4.82 -6.97
CA PRO A 354 -28.73 3.40 -6.79
C PRO A 354 -30.22 3.02 -6.75
N PRO A 355 -30.62 1.90 -7.36
CA PRO A 355 -31.99 1.42 -7.31
C PRO A 355 -32.43 1.17 -5.87
N ALA A 356 -33.73 1.17 -5.64
CA ALA A 356 -34.28 0.83 -4.34
C ALA A 356 -33.88 -0.61 -3.98
N VAL A 357 -33.46 -0.82 -2.74
CA VAL A 357 -33.05 -2.14 -2.22
C VAL A 357 -34.20 -2.68 -1.38
N ASP A 358 -34.64 -3.91 -1.69
CA ASP A 358 -35.55 -4.65 -0.82
C ASP A 358 -34.73 -5.22 0.35
N GLY A 359 -35.01 -4.76 1.57
CA GLY A 359 -34.29 -5.13 2.78
C GLY A 359 -34.37 -6.62 3.12
N SER A 360 -35.44 -7.31 2.67
CA SER A 360 -35.66 -8.74 2.92
C SER A 360 -35.11 -9.67 1.84
N ALA A 361 -34.67 -9.13 0.70
CA ALA A 361 -34.10 -9.90 -0.40
C ALA A 361 -32.73 -10.50 -0.02
N LYS A 362 -32.23 -11.45 -0.84
CA LYS A 362 -30.83 -11.92 -0.69
C LYS A 362 -29.86 -10.75 -0.85
N LEU A 363 -28.83 -10.76 -0.01
CA LEU A 363 -27.78 -9.76 -0.08
C LEU A 363 -27.01 -9.88 -1.41
N THR A 364 -26.89 -8.75 -2.12
CA THR A 364 -26.14 -8.64 -3.37
C THR A 364 -24.97 -7.69 -3.20
N GLN A 365 -23.97 -7.76 -4.10
CA GLN A 365 -22.84 -6.81 -4.15
C GLN A 365 -23.34 -5.37 -4.23
N MET A 366 -24.33 -5.11 -5.06
CA MET A 366 -24.92 -3.77 -5.20
C MET A 366 -25.51 -3.25 -3.88
N ALA A 367 -26.30 -4.06 -3.19
CA ALA A 367 -26.91 -3.67 -1.91
C ALA A 367 -25.84 -3.49 -0.82
N TYR A 368 -24.83 -4.36 -0.80
CA TYR A 368 -23.71 -4.30 0.12
C TYR A 368 -22.90 -3.00 -0.05
N TRP A 369 -22.45 -2.69 -1.26
CA TRP A 369 -21.63 -1.49 -1.50
C TRP A 369 -22.40 -0.19 -1.31
N LYS A 370 -23.72 -0.20 -1.56
CA LYS A 370 -24.59 0.92 -1.18
C LYS A 370 -24.61 1.14 0.34
N ALA A 371 -24.77 0.08 1.12
CA ALA A 371 -24.74 0.19 2.58
C ALA A 371 -23.34 0.64 3.08
N VAL A 372 -22.26 0.16 2.45
CA VAL A 372 -20.88 0.59 2.76
C VAL A 372 -20.69 2.08 2.47
N GLN A 373 -21.20 2.61 1.35
CA GLN A 373 -21.14 4.04 1.04
C GLN A 373 -21.73 4.91 2.16
N GLU A 374 -22.84 4.46 2.75
CA GLU A 374 -23.53 5.17 3.85
C GLU A 374 -22.83 4.95 5.21
N TYR A 375 -22.07 3.86 5.35
CA TYR A 375 -21.42 3.45 6.61
C TYR A 375 -20.05 4.10 6.83
N VAL A 376 -19.31 4.39 5.76
CA VAL A 376 -17.98 5.00 5.83
C VAL A 376 -18.10 6.43 6.37
N LYS A 377 -17.18 6.81 7.28
CA LYS A 377 -17.17 8.11 7.95
C LYS A 377 -15.87 8.86 7.66
N PRO A 378 -15.89 10.19 7.79
CA PRO A 378 -14.66 10.98 7.70
C PRO A 378 -13.57 10.44 8.63
N GLY A 379 -12.35 10.33 8.13
CA GLY A 379 -11.20 9.87 8.90
C GLY A 379 -11.04 8.36 9.04
N ASP A 380 -11.91 7.53 8.45
CA ASP A 380 -11.74 6.07 8.47
C ASP A 380 -10.46 5.61 7.76
N VAL A 381 -9.91 4.51 8.23
CA VAL A 381 -8.86 3.74 7.54
C VAL A 381 -9.52 2.52 6.90
N LEU A 382 -9.49 2.46 5.57
CA LEU A 382 -10.13 1.41 4.78
C LEU A 382 -9.05 0.48 4.23
N LEU A 383 -9.02 -0.75 4.73
CA LEU A 383 -8.17 -1.80 4.20
C LEU A 383 -8.99 -2.64 3.23
N VAL A 384 -8.47 -2.83 2.04
CA VAL A 384 -9.21 -3.49 0.96
C VAL A 384 -8.33 -4.56 0.33
N ASP A 385 -8.79 -5.80 0.41
CA ASP A 385 -8.08 -6.90 -0.22
C ASP A 385 -8.43 -7.04 -1.70
N ASN A 386 -7.58 -7.72 -2.43
CA ASN A 386 -7.78 -7.99 -3.85
C ASN A 386 -9.03 -8.86 -4.07
N GLY A 387 -9.71 -8.67 -5.20
CA GLY A 387 -10.92 -9.38 -5.57
C GLY A 387 -12.15 -8.49 -5.64
N THR A 388 -13.34 -9.03 -5.33
CA THR A 388 -14.62 -8.27 -5.40
C THR A 388 -14.68 -7.08 -4.44
N SER A 389 -13.80 -7.04 -3.42
CA SER A 389 -13.66 -5.89 -2.51
C SER A 389 -13.20 -4.62 -3.21
N TYR A 390 -12.55 -4.71 -4.38
CA TYR A 390 -12.19 -3.54 -5.20
C TYR A 390 -13.40 -2.77 -5.78
N ALA A 391 -14.62 -3.28 -5.61
CA ALA A 391 -15.81 -2.47 -5.86
C ALA A 391 -15.87 -1.19 -5.01
N LEU A 392 -15.07 -1.10 -3.94
CA LEU A 392 -14.84 0.14 -3.19
C LEU A 392 -14.35 1.29 -4.07
N PHE A 393 -13.67 1.03 -5.17
CA PHE A 393 -13.29 2.10 -6.11
C PHE A 393 -14.50 2.83 -6.72
N GLY A 394 -15.67 2.21 -6.73
CA GLY A 394 -16.91 2.82 -7.22
C GLY A 394 -17.65 3.70 -6.22
N ILE A 395 -17.15 3.87 -4.99
CA ILE A 395 -17.78 4.73 -3.97
C ILE A 395 -16.89 5.95 -3.68
N ASP A 396 -17.53 7.11 -3.42
CA ASP A 396 -16.83 8.32 -3.02
C ASP A 396 -16.52 8.29 -1.53
N LEU A 397 -15.25 8.53 -1.18
CA LEU A 397 -14.81 8.51 0.20
C LEU A 397 -14.89 9.90 0.85
N PRO A 398 -15.41 9.98 2.09
CA PRO A 398 -15.41 11.23 2.85
C PRO A 398 -13.99 11.74 3.13
N GLN A 399 -13.91 13.02 3.49
CA GLN A 399 -12.64 13.67 3.81
C GLN A 399 -11.86 12.94 4.91
N GLY A 400 -10.53 12.85 4.76
CA GLY A 400 -9.61 12.30 5.75
C GLY A 400 -9.57 10.77 5.81
N CYS A 401 -10.32 10.07 4.95
CA CYS A 401 -10.17 8.63 4.79
C CYS A 401 -8.77 8.28 4.28
N THR A 402 -8.30 7.10 4.67
CA THR A 402 -7.06 6.53 4.16
C THR A 402 -7.36 5.18 3.53
N PHE A 403 -6.95 4.99 2.29
CA PHE A 403 -7.04 3.70 1.59
C PHE A 403 -5.73 2.92 1.74
N VAL A 404 -5.83 1.63 2.07
CA VAL A 404 -4.72 0.69 2.18
C VAL A 404 -5.08 -0.57 1.41
N GLY A 405 -4.41 -0.81 0.30
CA GLY A 405 -4.60 -1.98 -0.55
C GLY A 405 -3.33 -2.32 -1.33
N SER A 406 -3.21 -3.55 -1.79
CA SER A 406 -2.10 -4.03 -2.63
C SER A 406 -2.58 -4.07 -4.08
N VAL A 407 -2.75 -2.89 -4.69
CA VAL A 407 -3.43 -2.76 -6.00
C VAL A 407 -2.55 -3.23 -7.15
N ASN A 408 -1.26 -2.89 -7.11
CA ASN A 408 -0.30 -3.27 -8.15
C ASN A 408 0.28 -4.67 -7.92
N TRP A 409 0.71 -4.99 -6.68
CA TRP A 409 1.28 -6.31 -6.38
C TRP A 409 0.20 -7.40 -6.32
N GLY A 410 -0.99 -7.05 -5.84
CA GLY A 410 -2.17 -7.91 -5.89
C GLY A 410 -2.14 -9.14 -4.98
N SER A 411 -1.28 -9.17 -3.96
CA SER A 411 -1.19 -10.29 -3.02
C SER A 411 -2.45 -10.38 -2.17
N ILE A 412 -3.20 -11.48 -2.29
CA ILE A 412 -4.36 -11.75 -1.44
C ILE A 412 -3.92 -12.09 -0.02
N GLY A 413 -4.75 -11.75 0.99
CA GLY A 413 -4.41 -11.86 2.41
C GLY A 413 -3.59 -10.67 2.95
N PHE A 414 -3.06 -9.80 2.08
CA PHE A 414 -2.32 -8.61 2.46
C PHE A 414 -3.06 -7.75 3.49
N SER A 415 -4.33 -7.49 3.27
CA SER A 415 -5.10 -6.55 4.06
C SER A 415 -5.30 -6.99 5.52
N VAL A 416 -5.32 -8.30 5.78
CA VAL A 416 -5.45 -8.85 7.14
C VAL A 416 -4.18 -8.62 7.96
N GLY A 417 -3.00 -8.88 7.37
CA GLY A 417 -1.73 -8.56 8.01
C GLY A 417 -1.52 -7.05 8.16
N ALA A 418 -1.80 -6.27 7.11
CA ALA A 418 -1.70 -4.81 7.12
C ALA A 418 -2.63 -4.15 8.14
N LEU A 419 -3.78 -4.78 8.46
CA LEU A 419 -4.71 -4.29 9.48
C LEU A 419 -4.04 -4.18 10.86
N LEU A 420 -3.26 -5.17 11.28
CA LEU A 420 -2.51 -5.08 12.53
C LEU A 420 -1.56 -3.86 12.52
N GLY A 421 -0.85 -3.66 11.41
CA GLY A 421 0.06 -2.53 11.26
C GLY A 421 -0.64 -1.17 11.33
N THR A 422 -1.75 -1.01 10.62
CA THR A 422 -2.51 0.25 10.64
C THR A 422 -3.17 0.52 11.98
N LEU A 423 -3.71 -0.49 12.66
CA LEU A 423 -4.25 -0.39 14.01
C LEU A 423 -3.19 0.01 15.03
N THR A 424 -1.98 -0.54 14.90
CA THR A 424 -0.83 -0.16 15.74
C THR A 424 -0.37 1.28 15.45
N ALA A 425 -0.42 1.70 14.18
CA ALA A 425 0.01 3.03 13.76
C ALA A 425 -0.95 4.15 14.18
N ALA A 426 -2.27 3.89 14.15
CA ALA A 426 -3.32 4.88 14.41
C ALA A 426 -4.50 4.26 15.19
N PRO A 427 -4.29 3.82 16.45
CA PRO A 427 -5.31 3.11 17.23
C PRO A 427 -6.54 3.98 17.55
N GLU A 428 -6.43 5.30 17.45
CA GLU A 428 -7.51 6.27 17.67
C GLU A 428 -8.48 6.38 16.49
N ARG A 429 -8.09 5.90 15.29
CA ARG A 429 -8.92 5.94 14.09
C ARG A 429 -9.78 4.69 13.99
N ARG A 430 -10.92 4.79 13.34
CA ARG A 430 -11.74 3.63 13.00
C ARG A 430 -11.18 2.92 11.78
N HIS A 431 -11.01 1.59 11.86
CA HIS A 431 -10.48 0.75 10.79
C HIS A 431 -11.56 -0.19 10.27
N LEU A 432 -11.74 -0.20 8.96
CA LEU A 432 -12.66 -1.06 8.23
C LEU A 432 -11.84 -1.98 7.32
N LEU A 433 -11.99 -3.29 7.47
CA LEU A 433 -11.37 -4.28 6.60
C LEU A 433 -12.42 -4.87 5.67
N PHE A 434 -12.21 -4.76 4.37
CA PHE A 434 -13.01 -5.39 3.32
C PHE A 434 -12.19 -6.50 2.68
N VAL A 435 -12.61 -7.75 2.86
CA VAL A 435 -11.84 -8.94 2.45
C VAL A 435 -12.75 -10.04 1.96
N GLY A 436 -12.38 -10.71 0.87
CA GLY A 436 -13.05 -11.92 0.40
C GLY A 436 -12.67 -13.14 1.25
N ASP A 437 -13.51 -14.17 1.21
CA ASP A 437 -13.31 -15.42 1.96
C ASP A 437 -11.99 -16.11 1.58
N GLY A 438 -11.65 -16.20 0.29
CA GLY A 438 -10.39 -16.79 -0.16
C GLY A 438 -9.17 -16.01 0.30
N SER A 439 -9.18 -14.69 0.15
CA SER A 439 -8.10 -13.81 0.64
C SER A 439 -7.94 -13.90 2.15
N PHE A 440 -9.05 -13.97 2.89
CA PHE A 440 -9.03 -14.08 4.34
C PHE A 440 -8.39 -15.39 4.81
N GLN A 441 -8.59 -16.50 4.10
CA GLN A 441 -8.00 -17.80 4.45
C GLN A 441 -6.46 -17.77 4.44
N GLU A 442 -5.83 -16.92 3.62
CA GLU A 442 -4.37 -16.81 3.53
C GLU A 442 -3.72 -16.24 4.81
N ALA A 443 -4.44 -15.41 5.58
CA ALA A 443 -3.88 -14.68 6.71
C ALA A 443 -4.80 -14.61 7.96
N ALA A 444 -5.85 -15.40 8.00
CA ALA A 444 -6.91 -15.36 9.04
C ALA A 444 -6.39 -15.45 10.48
N GLN A 445 -5.28 -16.19 10.71
CA GLN A 445 -4.68 -16.37 12.02
C GLN A 445 -4.20 -15.05 12.66
N GLU A 446 -3.90 -14.01 11.87
CA GLU A 446 -3.48 -12.71 12.38
C GLU A 446 -4.57 -12.01 13.20
N LEU A 447 -5.82 -12.41 13.00
CA LEU A 447 -6.93 -11.95 13.82
C LEU A 447 -6.71 -12.21 15.32
N SER A 448 -6.00 -13.31 15.67
CA SER A 448 -5.65 -13.64 17.05
C SER A 448 -4.70 -12.59 17.67
N THR A 449 -3.74 -12.10 16.90
CA THR A 449 -2.83 -11.02 17.33
C THR A 449 -3.58 -9.70 17.50
N ILE A 450 -4.45 -9.35 16.55
CA ILE A 450 -5.28 -8.14 16.62
C ILE A 450 -6.12 -8.15 17.91
N MET A 451 -6.75 -9.27 18.23
CA MET A 451 -7.54 -9.41 19.46
C MET A 451 -6.69 -9.42 20.75
N ARG A 452 -5.49 -10.01 20.70
CA ARG A 452 -4.55 -10.00 21.83
C ARG A 452 -4.14 -8.59 22.24
N HIS A 453 -4.06 -7.66 21.30
CA HIS A 453 -3.77 -6.25 21.53
C HIS A 453 -5.03 -5.39 21.78
N ASP A 454 -6.20 -6.00 21.98
CA ASP A 454 -7.50 -5.33 22.21
C ASP A 454 -7.87 -4.30 21.14
N HIS A 455 -7.42 -4.50 19.91
CA HIS A 455 -7.81 -3.67 18.79
C HIS A 455 -9.28 -3.90 18.38
N LYS A 456 -9.92 -2.87 17.85
CA LYS A 456 -11.37 -2.82 17.63
C LYS A 456 -11.76 -2.52 16.18
N PRO A 457 -11.23 -3.23 15.18
CA PRO A 457 -11.63 -3.04 13.79
C PRO A 457 -13.04 -3.53 13.53
N VAL A 458 -13.61 -3.08 12.40
CA VAL A 458 -14.76 -3.70 11.77
C VAL A 458 -14.26 -4.53 10.59
N VAL A 459 -14.42 -5.84 10.67
CA VAL A 459 -14.10 -6.78 9.60
C VAL A 459 -15.37 -7.07 8.82
N LEU A 460 -15.36 -6.77 7.52
CA LEU A 460 -16.46 -7.03 6.58
C LEU A 460 -15.97 -8.08 5.58
N LEU A 461 -16.22 -9.34 5.92
CA LEU A 461 -15.82 -10.49 5.12
C LEU A 461 -16.92 -10.82 4.12
N ILE A 462 -16.59 -10.83 2.82
CA ILE A 462 -17.46 -11.26 1.74
C ILE A 462 -17.28 -12.77 1.57
N ASN A 463 -18.29 -13.54 2.00
CA ASN A 463 -18.35 -14.99 1.81
C ASN A 463 -19.18 -15.31 0.57
N ASN A 464 -18.51 -15.53 -0.55
CA ASN A 464 -19.13 -15.92 -1.82
C ASN A 464 -18.63 -17.30 -2.32
N GLY A 465 -18.00 -18.10 -1.44
CA GLY A 465 -17.62 -19.48 -1.70
C GLY A 465 -16.41 -19.62 -2.63
N GLY A 466 -15.50 -18.64 -2.67
CA GLY A 466 -14.25 -18.73 -3.41
C GLY A 466 -13.89 -17.51 -4.25
N TYR A 467 -13.17 -17.76 -5.34
CA TYR A 467 -12.55 -16.71 -6.15
C TYR A 467 -13.52 -16.17 -7.23
N THR A 468 -14.50 -15.37 -6.80
CA THR A 468 -15.55 -14.83 -7.67
C THR A 468 -14.99 -13.93 -8.79
N ILE A 469 -13.91 -13.18 -8.54
CA ILE A 469 -13.26 -12.38 -9.57
C ILE A 469 -12.69 -13.27 -10.69
N GLU A 470 -12.05 -14.39 -10.33
CA GLU A 470 -11.50 -15.36 -11.29
C GLU A 470 -12.59 -16.03 -12.10
N ARG A 471 -13.77 -16.29 -11.49
CA ARG A 471 -14.96 -16.76 -12.20
C ARG A 471 -15.42 -15.80 -13.28
N GLY A 472 -15.17 -14.51 -13.11
CA GLY A 472 -15.43 -13.48 -14.12
C GLY A 472 -14.49 -13.57 -15.32
N TYR A 473 -13.23 -13.91 -15.09
CA TYR A 473 -12.24 -14.04 -16.15
C TYR A 473 -12.34 -15.39 -16.87
N LEU A 474 -12.27 -16.49 -16.11
CA LEU A 474 -12.25 -17.83 -16.67
C LEU A 474 -12.84 -18.85 -15.69
N GLY A 475 -13.56 -19.84 -16.24
CA GLY A 475 -14.00 -20.98 -15.46
C GLY A 475 -15.09 -20.69 -14.45
N ARG A 476 -16.18 -20.02 -14.89
CA ARG A 476 -17.31 -19.60 -14.07
C ARG A 476 -17.78 -20.65 -13.05
N ASP A 477 -17.87 -21.92 -13.46
CA ASP A 477 -18.37 -23.04 -12.68
C ASP A 477 -17.29 -24.08 -12.36
N GLU A 478 -16.02 -23.74 -12.58
CA GLU A 478 -14.90 -24.66 -12.41
C GLU A 478 -14.43 -24.74 -10.95
N ARG A 479 -14.13 -25.97 -10.52
CA ARG A 479 -13.76 -26.28 -9.13
C ARG A 479 -12.47 -25.62 -8.65
N TYR A 480 -11.57 -25.21 -9.53
CA TYR A 480 -10.35 -24.52 -9.12
C TYR A 480 -10.61 -23.12 -8.54
N ASN A 481 -11.83 -22.59 -8.72
CA ASN A 481 -12.27 -21.35 -8.10
C ASN A 481 -12.99 -21.56 -6.75
N ASP A 482 -13.23 -22.82 -6.35
CA ASP A 482 -13.86 -23.15 -5.08
C ASP A 482 -12.82 -23.23 -3.97
N ILE A 483 -13.23 -22.88 -2.75
CA ILE A 483 -12.41 -23.01 -1.54
C ILE A 483 -13.17 -23.80 -0.48
N ALA A 484 -12.45 -24.23 0.57
CA ALA A 484 -13.07 -24.84 1.72
C ALA A 484 -13.99 -23.84 2.45
N THR A 485 -15.21 -24.22 2.71
CA THR A 485 -16.15 -23.39 3.48
C THR A 485 -15.80 -23.44 4.95
N TRP A 486 -15.52 -22.27 5.55
CA TRP A 486 -15.30 -22.13 6.98
C TRP A 486 -16.51 -21.53 7.68
N ALA A 487 -16.63 -21.75 8.99
CA ALA A 487 -17.56 -21.02 9.84
C ALA A 487 -16.90 -19.68 10.27
N TYR A 488 -16.84 -18.72 9.34
CA TYR A 488 -16.03 -17.50 9.53
C TYR A 488 -16.46 -16.68 10.75
N ALA A 489 -17.74 -16.52 11.00
CA ALA A 489 -18.26 -15.78 12.15
C ALA A 489 -17.89 -16.41 13.51
N GLU A 490 -17.50 -17.69 13.54
CA GLU A 490 -17.05 -18.38 14.75
C GLU A 490 -15.54 -18.18 15.01
N LEU A 491 -14.77 -17.82 14.00
CA LEU A 491 -13.31 -17.71 14.11
C LEU A 491 -12.82 -16.75 15.22
N PRO A 492 -13.42 -15.58 15.44
CA PRO A 492 -13.00 -14.74 16.56
C PRO A 492 -13.01 -15.47 17.89
N LYS A 493 -14.02 -16.28 18.15
CA LYS A 493 -14.15 -17.06 19.39
C LYS A 493 -13.20 -18.26 19.43
N VAL A 494 -12.95 -18.90 18.30
CA VAL A 494 -12.00 -20.03 18.19
C VAL A 494 -10.57 -19.55 18.39
N LEU A 495 -10.18 -18.45 17.77
CA LEU A 495 -8.83 -17.89 17.84
C LEU A 495 -8.56 -17.18 19.18
N CYS A 496 -9.59 -16.65 19.81
CA CYS A 496 -9.50 -15.98 21.11
C CYS A 496 -10.72 -16.35 21.97
N PRO A 497 -10.67 -17.44 22.77
CA PRO A 497 -11.82 -17.95 23.52
C PRO A 497 -12.50 -16.95 24.48
N ASN A 498 -11.72 -15.99 24.99
CA ASN A 498 -12.19 -14.93 25.89
C ASN A 498 -12.55 -13.62 25.18
N THR A 499 -12.63 -13.64 23.85
CA THR A 499 -12.94 -12.42 23.08
C THR A 499 -14.32 -11.88 23.42
N THR A 500 -14.43 -10.57 23.37
CA THR A 500 -15.71 -9.85 23.44
C THR A 500 -16.17 -9.35 22.08
N ALA A 501 -15.53 -9.81 20.99
CA ALA A 501 -15.91 -9.46 19.63
C ALA A 501 -17.38 -9.80 19.34
N ARG A 502 -18.03 -8.98 18.53
CA ARG A 502 -19.38 -9.21 18.03
C ARG A 502 -19.30 -9.80 16.63
N SER A 503 -19.82 -11.02 16.46
CA SER A 503 -19.86 -11.67 15.16
C SER A 503 -21.28 -11.72 14.61
N PHE A 504 -21.43 -11.48 13.32
CA PHE A 504 -22.70 -11.49 12.60
C PHE A 504 -22.58 -12.29 11.31
N VAL A 505 -23.58 -13.10 11.00
CA VAL A 505 -23.77 -13.68 9.67
C VAL A 505 -24.93 -12.95 9.03
N VAL A 506 -24.69 -12.26 7.91
CA VAL A 506 -25.67 -11.43 7.24
C VAL A 506 -25.98 -12.01 5.85
N LYS A 507 -27.26 -12.15 5.54
CA LYS A 507 -27.77 -12.74 4.29
C LYS A 507 -28.75 -11.81 3.55
N THR A 508 -29.16 -10.73 4.23
CA THR A 508 -30.08 -9.73 3.70
C THR A 508 -29.55 -8.33 3.95
N PRO A 509 -30.00 -7.31 3.21
CA PRO A 509 -29.66 -5.91 3.49
C PRO A 509 -30.07 -5.46 4.91
N ASP A 510 -31.21 -5.93 5.43
CA ASP A 510 -31.65 -5.60 6.80
C ASP A 510 -30.70 -6.19 7.85
N ASP A 511 -30.23 -7.43 7.67
CA ASP A 511 -29.21 -8.04 8.54
C ASP A 511 -27.93 -7.22 8.55
N LEU A 512 -27.47 -6.77 7.36
CA LEU A 512 -26.26 -5.97 7.20
C LEU A 512 -26.40 -4.63 7.93
N GLN A 513 -27.51 -3.94 7.75
CA GLN A 513 -27.77 -2.66 8.42
C GLN A 513 -27.79 -2.81 9.93
N LYS A 514 -28.40 -3.89 10.45
CA LYS A 514 -28.41 -4.22 11.87
C LYS A 514 -26.99 -4.47 12.40
N ALA A 515 -26.18 -5.24 11.69
CA ALA A 515 -24.79 -5.51 12.06
C ALA A 515 -23.93 -4.23 12.06
N MET A 516 -24.07 -3.39 11.03
CA MET A 516 -23.36 -2.10 10.93
C MET A 516 -23.80 -1.07 11.98
N SER A 517 -25.00 -1.22 12.57
CA SER A 517 -25.49 -0.36 13.65
C SER A 517 -24.93 -0.74 15.03
N ALA A 518 -24.19 -1.84 15.14
CA ALA A 518 -23.58 -2.27 16.40
C ALA A 518 -22.55 -1.23 16.89
N PRO A 519 -22.46 -0.96 18.21
CA PRO A 519 -21.44 -0.05 18.75
C PRO A 519 -20.02 -0.54 18.48
N ASN A 520 -19.15 0.35 18.01
CA ASN A 520 -17.75 0.05 17.70
C ASN A 520 -16.81 0.19 18.91
N ASP A 521 -17.29 -0.20 20.09
CA ASP A 521 -16.51 -0.26 21.33
C ASP A 521 -15.71 -1.56 21.48
N LYS A 522 -15.94 -2.52 20.57
CA LYS A 522 -15.30 -3.83 20.45
C LYS A 522 -15.10 -4.16 18.99
N MET A 523 -14.25 -5.16 18.70
CA MET A 523 -14.15 -5.71 17.36
C MET A 523 -15.51 -6.18 16.86
N ILE A 524 -15.83 -5.85 15.62
CA ILE A 524 -17.04 -6.31 14.91
C ILE A 524 -16.58 -7.18 13.74
N PHE A 525 -17.13 -8.39 13.63
CA PHE A 525 -16.88 -9.31 12.53
C PHE A 525 -18.20 -9.60 11.80
N ILE A 526 -18.29 -9.19 10.54
CA ILE A 526 -19.48 -9.34 9.70
C ILE A 526 -19.15 -10.30 8.55
N GLU A 527 -19.74 -11.48 8.57
CA GLU A 527 -19.71 -12.43 7.46
C GLU A 527 -20.89 -12.13 6.53
N ALA A 528 -20.64 -11.52 5.38
CA ALA A 528 -21.63 -11.19 4.36
C ALA A 528 -21.74 -12.31 3.32
N VAL A 529 -22.78 -13.12 3.42
CA VAL A 529 -23.01 -14.28 2.54
C VAL A 529 -23.66 -13.82 1.23
N MET A 530 -23.00 -14.07 0.10
CA MET A 530 -23.43 -13.64 -1.23
C MET A 530 -23.38 -14.79 -2.24
N ASP A 531 -23.99 -14.55 -3.40
CA ASP A 531 -23.94 -15.51 -4.50
C ASP A 531 -22.53 -15.55 -5.13
N PRO A 532 -21.96 -16.74 -5.42
CA PRO A 532 -20.62 -16.86 -6.03
C PRO A 532 -20.51 -16.26 -7.43
N HIS A 533 -21.63 -15.99 -8.09
CA HIS A 533 -21.67 -15.41 -9.44
C HIS A 533 -22.07 -13.92 -9.45
N ASP A 534 -22.31 -13.33 -8.29
CA ASP A 534 -22.63 -11.90 -8.17
C ASP A 534 -21.35 -11.07 -8.19
N ILE A 535 -20.95 -10.65 -9.38
CA ILE A 535 -19.75 -9.83 -9.62
C ILE A 535 -20.14 -8.36 -9.62
N PRO A 536 -19.47 -7.49 -8.86
CA PRO A 536 -19.72 -6.05 -8.90
C PRO A 536 -19.55 -5.47 -10.31
N ALA A 537 -20.46 -4.60 -10.73
CA ALA A 537 -20.47 -4.03 -12.09
C ALA A 537 -19.12 -3.38 -12.51
N PRO A 538 -18.41 -2.62 -11.66
CA PRO A 538 -17.09 -2.08 -12.03
C PRO A 538 -16.06 -3.15 -12.35
N ILE A 539 -16.10 -4.28 -11.62
CA ILE A 539 -15.19 -5.42 -11.84
C ILE A 539 -15.59 -6.20 -13.07
N ALA A 540 -16.90 -6.42 -13.29
CA ALA A 540 -17.39 -7.07 -14.49
C ALA A 540 -17.02 -6.30 -15.77
N ALA A 541 -16.96 -4.97 -15.71
CA ALA A 541 -16.54 -4.14 -16.83
C ALA A 541 -15.02 -4.27 -17.12
N SER A 542 -14.19 -4.45 -16.08
CA SER A 542 -12.75 -4.66 -16.23
C SER A 542 -12.38 -6.09 -16.63
N SER A 543 -13.27 -7.08 -16.44
CA SER A 543 -13.02 -8.46 -16.87
C SER A 543 -13.12 -8.67 -18.39
N ASN A 544 -13.48 -7.64 -19.12
CA ASN A 544 -13.49 -7.65 -20.60
C ASN A 544 -12.20 -6.99 -21.13
N HIS A 545 -11.06 -7.64 -20.86
CA HIS A 545 -9.73 -7.12 -21.17
C HIS A 545 -9.50 -6.87 -22.67
N GLY A 546 -8.60 -5.94 -23.00
CA GLY A 546 -8.12 -5.69 -24.37
C GLY A 546 -7.27 -6.85 -24.90
N ALA A 547 -6.98 -6.87 -26.21
CA ALA A 547 -6.22 -7.93 -26.87
C ALA A 547 -4.81 -8.17 -26.29
N ASP A 548 -4.29 -7.19 -25.53
CA ASP A 548 -2.95 -7.25 -24.92
C ASP A 548 -2.88 -8.15 -23.68
N ILE A 549 -4.06 -8.59 -23.14
CA ILE A 549 -4.14 -9.47 -21.98
C ILE A 549 -4.86 -10.75 -22.38
N ASP A 550 -4.08 -11.74 -22.79
CA ASP A 550 -4.58 -13.03 -23.27
C ASP A 550 -4.56 -14.10 -22.18
N TYR A 551 -5.74 -14.56 -21.77
CA TYR A 551 -5.91 -15.68 -20.83
C TYR A 551 -6.03 -17.04 -21.55
N GLY A 552 -5.61 -17.14 -22.81
CA GLY A 552 -5.65 -18.35 -23.61
C GLY A 552 -7.02 -18.62 -24.27
N PRO A 553 -7.18 -19.74 -24.98
CA PRO A 553 -8.32 -20.02 -25.87
C PRO A 553 -9.71 -20.00 -25.21
N ARG A 554 -9.78 -20.07 -23.88
CA ARG A 554 -11.03 -20.00 -23.12
C ARG A 554 -11.25 -18.64 -22.45
N GLY A 555 -10.28 -17.73 -22.60
CA GLY A 555 -10.35 -16.38 -22.04
C GLY A 555 -11.44 -15.52 -22.70
N PRO A 556 -11.74 -14.34 -22.12
CA PRO A 556 -12.81 -13.46 -22.60
C PRO A 556 -12.70 -13.10 -24.08
N HIS A 557 -11.48 -12.89 -24.59
CA HIS A 557 -11.23 -12.53 -26.01
C HIS A 557 -11.71 -13.57 -27.02
N HIS A 558 -11.66 -14.86 -26.65
CA HIS A 558 -12.01 -15.94 -27.55
C HIS A 558 -13.49 -16.29 -27.47
N ARG A 559 -14.23 -15.83 -26.44
CA ARG A 559 -15.67 -16.09 -26.28
C ARG A 559 -16.52 -15.37 -27.31
N ASP A 560 -16.08 -14.18 -27.77
CA ASP A 560 -16.82 -13.31 -28.67
C ASP A 560 -16.34 -13.40 -30.13
N GLY A 561 -15.56 -14.43 -30.49
CA GLY A 561 -15.08 -14.66 -31.84
C GLY A 561 -14.02 -13.65 -32.31
N ALA A 562 -13.40 -12.91 -31.43
CA ALA A 562 -12.26 -12.07 -31.75
C ALA A 562 -11.08 -12.96 -32.13
N GLN A 563 -10.65 -12.88 -33.39
CA GLN A 563 -9.41 -13.53 -33.85
C GLN A 563 -8.23 -12.69 -33.35
N LEU A 564 -7.37 -13.30 -32.54
CA LEU A 564 -6.03 -12.77 -32.31
C LEU A 564 -5.25 -12.81 -33.63
N LEU A 565 -4.65 -11.71 -34.00
CA LEU A 565 -3.74 -11.62 -35.16
C LEU A 565 -2.39 -12.25 -34.83
#